data_4c317552873b2ef9e34d520a0c969986
#
_entry.id   4c317552873b2ef9e34d520a0c969986
#
_cell.length_a   1.000
_cell.length_b   1.000
_cell.length_c   1.000
_cell.angle_alpha   90.00
_cell.angle_beta   90.00
_cell.angle_gamma   90.00
#
_symmetry.space_group_name_H-M   'P 1'
#
loop_
_entity.id
_entity.type
_entity.pdbx_description
1 polymer ?
#
loop_
_entity_poly.entity_id
_entity_poly.type
_entity_poly.pdbx_seq_one_letter_code
_entity_poly.pdbx_strand_id
1 'polypeptide(L)'
;MTVYVRSTVPEWLFEHPLHSVEQSSQALDVGIVQDDSLQMELGRTLEACKALHARIPYLIEQELAFVAKHNIGLIVGDIPPLCFEVAARAGIPSVAITNFSWSGIYKGFLHALPDFLPLVNEIENFYRKTTLALTLPYSCEVEIFPARESIPFITRCSALDRREARERFGIPNLATAVLLSFGGHGLKRLHLDRLLRQKEFFFIGTGDALWKESNLLILPNAQHSYVDLVRAADVIVSKPGYGIVADVIRQQVPLLYTDRGDFAEYPYLVKTLEDCATAEFIAQDDLIGANLTPYLKRLLTRKKHWPAVATHGASVASERLLSLLR
;
A
#
# COMPACT_ATOMS: atom_id res chain seq x y z
N MET A 1 -7.09 -12.34 -23.14
CA MET A 1 -6.94 -12.87 -21.77
C MET A 1 -7.93 -12.11 -20.89
N THR A 2 -8.71 -12.82 -20.08
CA THR A 2 -9.58 -12.19 -19.08
C THR A 2 -8.90 -12.26 -17.72
N VAL A 3 -8.98 -11.19 -16.95
CA VAL A 3 -8.46 -11.11 -15.58
C VAL A 3 -9.65 -11.07 -14.62
N TYR A 4 -9.69 -12.01 -13.69
CA TYR A 4 -10.70 -12.06 -12.64
C TYR A 4 -10.09 -11.57 -11.33
N VAL A 5 -10.71 -10.56 -10.70
CA VAL A 5 -10.21 -9.91 -9.48
C VAL A 5 -11.11 -10.26 -8.30
N ARG A 6 -10.49 -10.71 -7.19
CA ARG A 6 -11.11 -10.85 -5.88
C ARG A 6 -10.59 -9.74 -4.97
N SER A 7 -11.40 -8.72 -4.76
CA SER A 7 -11.00 -7.58 -3.94
C SER A 7 -12.20 -6.79 -3.48
N THR A 8 -12.10 -6.19 -2.30
CA THR A 8 -13.10 -5.24 -1.75
C THR A 8 -12.82 -3.80 -2.13
N VAL A 9 -11.70 -3.51 -2.81
CA VAL A 9 -11.41 -2.15 -3.28
C VAL A 9 -12.30 -1.77 -4.45
N PRO A 10 -12.54 -0.47 -4.71
CA PRO A 10 -13.42 -0.02 -5.79
C PRO A 10 -13.01 -0.52 -7.18
N GLU A 11 -13.98 -0.88 -8.02
CA GLU A 11 -13.77 -1.43 -9.36
C GLU A 11 -12.91 -0.53 -10.26
N TRP A 12 -13.08 0.78 -10.17
CA TRP A 12 -12.33 1.74 -10.99
C TRP A 12 -10.80 1.64 -10.84
N LEU A 13 -10.29 1.02 -9.76
CA LEU A 13 -8.86 0.76 -9.58
C LEU A 13 -8.33 -0.33 -10.52
N PHE A 14 -9.20 -1.17 -11.05
CA PHE A 14 -8.85 -2.30 -11.94
C PHE A 14 -9.30 -2.07 -13.39
N GLU A 15 -9.94 -0.94 -13.70
CA GLU A 15 -10.34 -0.63 -15.07
C GLU A 15 -9.12 -0.52 -15.98
N HIS A 16 -9.19 -1.19 -17.14
CA HIS A 16 -8.14 -1.15 -18.13
C HIS A 16 -8.74 -1.07 -19.55
N PRO A 17 -8.34 -0.10 -20.38
CA PRO A 17 -8.98 0.12 -21.68
C PRO A 17 -8.77 -1.01 -22.71
N LEU A 18 -7.75 -1.86 -22.49
CA LEU A 18 -7.35 -2.89 -23.45
C LEU A 18 -7.66 -4.32 -22.98
N HIS A 19 -8.13 -4.52 -21.75
CA HIS A 19 -8.33 -5.85 -21.18
C HIS A 19 -9.68 -5.97 -20.49
N SER A 20 -10.29 -7.16 -20.59
CA SER A 20 -11.46 -7.51 -19.80
C SER A 20 -11.04 -7.80 -18.37
N VAL A 21 -11.56 -7.03 -17.43
CA VAL A 21 -11.37 -7.23 -15.99
C VAL A 21 -12.76 -7.45 -15.38
N GLU A 22 -12.93 -8.56 -14.68
CA GLU A 22 -14.17 -8.90 -13.96
C GLU A 22 -13.85 -8.94 -12.47
N GLN A 23 -14.45 -8.04 -11.70
CA GLN A 23 -14.26 -7.99 -10.26
C GLN A 23 -15.43 -8.64 -9.51
N SER A 24 -15.08 -9.33 -8.43
CA SER A 24 -16.03 -9.77 -7.40
C SER A 24 -15.59 -9.22 -6.05
N SER A 25 -16.50 -8.51 -5.38
CA SER A 25 -16.24 -7.95 -4.05
C SER A 25 -16.21 -9.07 -3.02
N GLN A 26 -15.01 -9.54 -2.69
CA GLN A 26 -14.79 -10.60 -1.70
C GLN A 26 -13.49 -10.34 -0.93
N ALA A 27 -13.58 -10.32 0.39
CA ALA A 27 -12.41 -10.29 1.26
C ALA A 27 -11.85 -11.71 1.42
N LEU A 28 -10.57 -11.88 1.08
CA LEU A 28 -9.81 -13.13 1.21
C LEU A 28 -8.71 -13.05 2.28
N ASP A 29 -8.51 -11.88 2.86
CA ASP A 29 -7.70 -11.61 4.04
C ASP A 29 -8.34 -10.49 4.88
N VAL A 30 -7.75 -10.19 6.02
CA VAL A 30 -8.25 -9.15 6.93
C VAL A 30 -7.33 -7.93 6.96
N GLY A 31 -6.02 -8.16 6.85
CA GLY A 31 -5.05 -7.12 7.13
C GLY A 31 -5.03 -6.75 8.62
N ILE A 32 -4.87 -5.46 8.92
CA ILE A 32 -4.93 -4.91 10.28
C ILE A 32 -6.13 -3.98 10.38
N VAL A 33 -7.00 -4.23 11.34
CA VAL A 33 -8.12 -3.34 11.66
C VAL A 33 -7.56 -2.06 12.29
N GLN A 34 -7.97 -0.91 11.79
CA GLN A 34 -7.49 0.41 12.21
C GLN A 34 -8.67 1.35 12.44
N ASP A 35 -8.63 2.14 13.51
CA ASP A 35 -9.61 3.21 13.76
C ASP A 35 -9.24 4.51 13.03
N ASP A 36 -7.94 4.80 12.97
CA ASP A 36 -7.35 5.80 12.08
C ASP A 36 -6.02 5.26 11.52
N SER A 37 -5.36 6.05 10.69
CA SER A 37 -4.13 5.59 10.01
C SER A 37 -2.96 5.29 10.95
N LEU A 38 -3.00 5.70 12.21
CA LEU A 38 -1.90 5.55 13.18
C LEU A 38 -2.23 4.57 14.33
N GLN A 39 -3.49 4.09 14.44
CA GLN A 39 -3.92 3.23 15.54
C GLN A 39 -4.34 1.85 15.02
N MET A 40 -3.68 0.82 15.51
CA MET A 40 -3.98 -0.58 15.21
C MET A 40 -4.81 -1.21 16.32
N GLU A 41 -5.87 -1.93 15.94
CA GLU A 41 -6.79 -2.60 16.84
C GLU A 41 -6.55 -4.12 16.83
N LEU A 42 -5.53 -4.59 17.58
CA LEU A 42 -5.08 -5.98 17.50
C LEU A 42 -6.15 -6.99 17.93
N GLY A 43 -6.92 -6.70 18.97
CA GLY A 43 -8.03 -7.55 19.41
C GLY A 43 -9.09 -7.70 18.33
N ARG A 44 -9.52 -6.60 17.74
CA ARG A 44 -10.49 -6.60 16.62
C ARG A 44 -9.91 -7.26 15.36
N THR A 45 -8.62 -7.11 15.12
CA THR A 45 -7.91 -7.80 14.03
C THR A 45 -7.99 -9.31 14.22
N LEU A 46 -7.66 -9.79 15.41
CA LEU A 46 -7.69 -11.24 15.73
C LEU A 46 -9.12 -11.82 15.57
N GLU A 47 -10.14 -11.13 16.09
CA GLU A 47 -11.53 -11.60 15.95
C GLU A 47 -11.99 -11.61 14.49
N ALA A 48 -11.63 -10.61 13.70
CA ALA A 48 -11.92 -10.59 12.26
C ALA A 48 -11.21 -11.74 11.51
N CYS A 49 -9.95 -12.03 11.88
CA CYS A 49 -9.21 -13.16 11.33
C CYS A 49 -9.87 -14.49 11.69
N LYS A 50 -10.24 -14.71 12.96
CA LYS A 50 -10.96 -15.92 13.38
C LYS A 50 -12.27 -16.12 12.61
N ALA A 51 -13.03 -15.02 12.42
CA ALA A 51 -14.28 -15.05 11.66
C ALA A 51 -14.07 -15.42 10.18
N LEU A 52 -13.00 -14.90 9.56
CA LEU A 52 -12.64 -15.29 8.18
C LEU A 52 -12.20 -16.76 8.14
N HIS A 53 -11.34 -17.20 9.06
CA HIS A 53 -10.80 -18.55 9.12
C HIS A 53 -11.88 -19.62 9.31
N ALA A 54 -12.92 -19.35 10.08
CA ALA A 54 -14.07 -20.22 10.20
C ALA A 54 -14.79 -20.48 8.87
N ARG A 55 -14.63 -19.57 7.91
CA ARG A 55 -15.24 -19.66 6.57
C ARG A 55 -14.31 -20.26 5.51
N ILE A 56 -13.04 -20.48 5.79
CA ILE A 56 -12.03 -20.96 4.82
C ILE A 56 -12.49 -22.21 4.07
N PRO A 57 -13.01 -23.28 4.72
CA PRO A 57 -13.44 -24.48 3.98
C PRO A 57 -14.47 -24.15 2.89
N TYR A 58 -15.46 -23.34 3.22
CA TYR A 58 -16.49 -22.91 2.28
C TYR A 58 -15.93 -22.01 1.16
N LEU A 59 -15.04 -21.07 1.50
CA LEU A 59 -14.39 -20.19 0.52
C LEU A 59 -13.53 -20.98 -0.47
N ILE A 60 -12.80 -22.00 -0.01
CA ILE A 60 -12.02 -22.88 -0.88
C ILE A 60 -12.92 -23.58 -1.89
N GLU A 61 -14.03 -24.15 -1.45
CA GLU A 61 -14.99 -24.86 -2.34
C GLU A 61 -15.55 -23.91 -3.42
N GLN A 62 -15.91 -22.70 -3.02
CA GLN A 62 -16.40 -21.68 -3.96
C GLN A 62 -15.33 -21.29 -4.99
N GLU A 63 -14.10 -21.00 -4.53
CA GLU A 63 -13.03 -20.60 -5.44
C GLU A 63 -12.55 -21.75 -6.33
N LEU A 64 -12.54 -23.00 -5.87
CA LEU A 64 -12.27 -24.17 -6.71
C LEU A 64 -13.32 -24.32 -7.82
N ALA A 65 -14.59 -24.18 -7.49
CA ALA A 65 -15.67 -24.21 -8.49
C ALA A 65 -15.52 -23.06 -9.50
N PHE A 66 -15.14 -21.88 -9.05
CA PHE A 66 -14.87 -20.73 -9.91
C PHE A 66 -13.68 -20.99 -10.84
N VAL A 67 -12.56 -21.47 -10.31
CA VAL A 67 -11.34 -21.82 -11.07
C VAL A 67 -11.69 -22.81 -12.20
N ALA A 68 -12.43 -23.87 -11.87
CA ALA A 68 -12.86 -24.87 -12.85
C ALA A 68 -13.81 -24.28 -13.91
N LYS A 69 -14.83 -23.51 -13.49
CA LYS A 69 -15.82 -22.90 -14.39
C LYS A 69 -15.19 -21.95 -15.41
N HIS A 70 -14.20 -21.15 -14.98
CA HIS A 70 -13.59 -20.12 -15.83
C HIS A 70 -12.25 -20.55 -16.45
N ASN A 71 -11.85 -21.82 -16.25
CA ASN A 71 -10.60 -22.38 -16.75
C ASN A 71 -9.38 -21.50 -16.39
N ILE A 72 -9.26 -21.16 -15.11
CA ILE A 72 -8.17 -20.32 -14.60
C ILE A 72 -6.85 -21.09 -14.68
N GLY A 73 -5.85 -20.52 -15.34
CA GLY A 73 -4.54 -21.14 -15.51
C GLY A 73 -3.45 -20.66 -14.54
N LEU A 74 -3.70 -19.56 -13.82
CA LEU A 74 -2.74 -18.97 -12.88
C LEU A 74 -3.48 -18.15 -11.82
N ILE A 75 -3.07 -18.26 -10.57
CA ILE A 75 -3.54 -17.38 -9.49
C ILE A 75 -2.38 -16.45 -9.07
N VAL A 76 -2.66 -15.13 -9.01
CA VAL A 76 -1.71 -14.13 -8.53
C VAL A 76 -2.28 -13.51 -7.26
N GLY A 77 -1.50 -13.49 -6.17
CA GLY A 77 -1.89 -12.94 -4.89
C GLY A 77 -0.99 -11.78 -4.45
N ASP A 78 -1.60 -10.65 -4.09
CA ASP A 78 -0.97 -9.64 -3.22
C ASP A 78 -1.25 -10.08 -1.77
N ILE A 79 -0.76 -11.26 -1.53
CA ILE A 79 -0.66 -12.13 -0.36
C ILE A 79 -1.93 -12.52 0.44
N PRO A 80 -3.16 -12.58 -0.06
CA PRO A 80 -4.20 -13.28 0.69
C PRO A 80 -3.84 -14.79 0.75
N PRO A 81 -3.64 -15.37 1.95
CA PRO A 81 -3.08 -16.73 2.06
C PRO A 81 -3.90 -17.80 1.38
N LEU A 82 -5.23 -17.63 1.39
CA LEU A 82 -6.19 -18.57 0.82
C LEU A 82 -5.94 -18.85 -0.68
N CYS A 83 -5.47 -17.87 -1.44
CA CYS A 83 -5.28 -18.03 -2.88
C CYS A 83 -4.24 -19.11 -3.22
N PHE A 84 -3.23 -19.32 -2.39
CA PHE A 84 -2.19 -20.33 -2.59
C PHE A 84 -2.71 -21.74 -2.26
N GLU A 85 -3.59 -21.87 -1.29
CA GLU A 85 -4.30 -23.11 -0.98
C GLU A 85 -5.20 -23.52 -2.13
N VAL A 86 -5.98 -22.58 -2.66
CA VAL A 86 -6.88 -22.83 -3.81
C VAL A 86 -6.08 -23.25 -5.04
N ALA A 87 -4.99 -22.54 -5.37
CA ALA A 87 -4.14 -22.89 -6.50
C ALA A 87 -3.57 -24.30 -6.38
N ALA A 88 -3.04 -24.67 -5.20
CA ALA A 88 -2.47 -25.98 -4.94
C ALA A 88 -3.53 -27.09 -5.09
N ARG A 89 -4.74 -26.91 -4.57
CA ARG A 89 -5.84 -27.88 -4.74
C ARG A 89 -6.34 -27.97 -6.16
N ALA A 90 -6.35 -26.86 -6.90
CA ALA A 90 -6.72 -26.83 -8.31
C ALA A 90 -5.64 -27.41 -9.24
N GLY A 91 -4.43 -27.65 -8.73
CA GLY A 91 -3.30 -28.15 -9.53
C GLY A 91 -2.75 -27.11 -10.52
N ILE A 92 -2.92 -25.82 -10.26
CA ILE A 92 -2.44 -24.71 -11.09
C ILE A 92 -1.35 -23.89 -10.38
N PRO A 93 -0.46 -23.22 -11.12
CA PRO A 93 0.57 -22.39 -10.51
C PRO A 93 -0.03 -21.19 -9.78
N SER A 94 0.70 -20.75 -8.74
CA SER A 94 0.38 -19.52 -8.01
C SER A 94 1.62 -18.63 -7.86
N VAL A 95 1.42 -17.31 -7.93
CA VAL A 95 2.49 -16.33 -7.74
C VAL A 95 2.08 -15.33 -6.66
N ALA A 96 2.92 -15.19 -5.65
CA ALA A 96 2.86 -14.07 -4.73
C ALA A 96 3.65 -12.88 -5.32
N ILE A 97 3.11 -11.66 -5.26
CA ILE A 97 3.87 -10.43 -5.51
C ILE A 97 3.82 -9.63 -4.23
N THR A 98 4.95 -9.48 -3.54
CA THR A 98 4.90 -8.99 -2.17
C THR A 98 6.20 -8.38 -1.66
N ASN A 99 6.06 -7.54 -0.63
CA ASN A 99 7.16 -7.02 0.19
C ASN A 99 7.10 -7.49 1.65
N PHE A 100 6.07 -8.25 2.06
CA PHE A 100 5.97 -8.86 3.39
C PHE A 100 5.09 -10.12 3.36
N SER A 101 4.97 -10.82 4.49
CA SER A 101 3.98 -11.88 4.69
C SER A 101 3.05 -11.56 5.87
N TRP A 102 1.76 -11.90 5.78
CA TRP A 102 0.85 -11.73 6.92
C TRP A 102 1.26 -12.55 8.12
N SER A 103 1.84 -13.74 7.91
CA SER A 103 2.39 -14.52 9.03
C SER A 103 3.51 -13.78 9.76
N GLY A 104 4.40 -13.09 9.03
CA GLY A 104 5.46 -12.26 9.61
C GLY A 104 4.89 -11.06 10.37
N ILE A 105 3.92 -10.36 9.80
CA ILE A 105 3.26 -9.24 10.50
C ILE A 105 2.61 -9.70 11.80
N TYR A 106 1.82 -10.79 11.77
CA TYR A 106 1.13 -11.29 12.96
C TYR A 106 2.09 -11.90 14.01
N LYS A 107 3.23 -12.47 13.59
CA LYS A 107 4.30 -12.88 14.51
C LYS A 107 4.82 -11.71 15.34
N GLY A 108 4.95 -10.53 14.76
CA GLY A 108 5.35 -9.32 15.48
C GLY A 108 4.43 -8.98 16.66
N PHE A 109 3.17 -9.41 16.63
CA PHE A 109 2.20 -9.15 17.70
C PHE A 109 2.08 -10.25 18.75
N LEU A 110 2.78 -11.38 18.60
CA LEU A 110 2.67 -12.51 19.55
C LEU A 110 3.08 -12.13 20.97
N HIS A 111 3.96 -11.16 21.16
CA HIS A 111 4.35 -10.67 22.47
C HIS A 111 3.20 -9.98 23.22
N ALA A 112 2.33 -9.28 22.47
CA ALA A 112 1.16 -8.57 23.01
C ALA A 112 -0.10 -9.46 23.02
N LEU A 113 -0.25 -10.34 22.02
CA LEU A 113 -1.44 -11.17 21.83
C LEU A 113 -1.05 -12.57 21.31
N PRO A 114 -0.65 -13.51 22.21
CA PRO A 114 -0.21 -14.86 21.82
C PRO A 114 -1.25 -15.68 21.03
N ASP A 115 -2.52 -15.32 21.14
CA ASP A 115 -3.64 -15.98 20.44
C ASP A 115 -3.57 -15.87 18.91
N PHE A 116 -2.64 -15.06 18.36
CA PHE A 116 -2.34 -15.06 16.92
C PHE A 116 -1.59 -16.32 16.46
N LEU A 117 -0.98 -17.11 17.36
CA LEU A 117 -0.11 -18.21 16.96
C LEU A 117 -0.80 -19.30 16.10
N PRO A 118 -2.02 -19.78 16.40
CA PRO A 118 -2.71 -20.73 15.52
C PRO A 118 -2.95 -20.17 14.12
N LEU A 119 -3.34 -18.89 14.01
CA LEU A 119 -3.55 -18.18 12.77
C LEU A 119 -2.25 -18.08 11.95
N VAL A 120 -1.15 -17.69 12.59
CA VAL A 120 0.18 -17.63 11.96
C VAL A 120 0.56 -18.97 11.35
N ASN A 121 0.40 -20.07 12.09
CA ASN A 121 0.72 -21.42 11.62
C ASN A 121 -0.12 -21.84 10.40
N GLU A 122 -1.41 -21.50 10.39
CA GLU A 122 -2.30 -21.82 9.26
C GLU A 122 -1.92 -21.00 8.01
N ILE A 123 -1.69 -19.71 8.17
CA ILE A 123 -1.23 -18.82 7.10
C ILE A 123 0.09 -19.32 6.50
N GLU A 124 1.05 -19.71 7.33
CA GLU A 124 2.31 -20.28 6.85
C GLU A 124 2.12 -21.56 6.05
N ASN A 125 1.19 -22.45 6.48
CA ASN A 125 0.89 -23.66 5.73
C ASN A 125 0.36 -23.36 4.32
N PHE A 126 -0.39 -22.26 4.16
CA PHE A 126 -0.85 -21.82 2.85
C PHE A 126 0.28 -21.22 2.01
N TYR A 127 1.11 -20.35 2.61
CA TYR A 127 2.25 -19.74 1.90
C TYR A 127 3.28 -20.77 1.42
N ARG A 128 3.50 -21.86 2.16
CA ARG A 128 4.40 -22.95 1.73
C ARG A 128 3.94 -23.65 0.45
N LYS A 129 2.70 -23.44 0.01
CA LYS A 129 2.15 -24.00 -1.24
C LYS A 129 2.33 -23.06 -2.45
N THR A 130 2.87 -21.87 -2.25
CA THR A 130 3.13 -20.92 -3.32
C THR A 130 4.13 -21.50 -4.32
N THR A 131 3.80 -21.43 -5.62
CA THR A 131 4.72 -21.87 -6.68
C THR A 131 5.93 -20.95 -6.78
N LEU A 132 5.71 -19.62 -6.73
CA LEU A 132 6.76 -18.62 -6.83
C LEU A 132 6.34 -17.35 -6.08
N ALA A 133 7.26 -16.74 -5.33
CA ALA A 133 7.09 -15.39 -4.81
C ALA A 133 8.02 -14.43 -5.55
N LEU A 134 7.47 -13.40 -6.14
CA LEU A 134 8.17 -12.24 -6.67
C LEU A 134 8.28 -11.22 -5.54
N THR A 135 9.49 -11.14 -4.95
CA THR A 135 9.74 -10.30 -3.78
C THR A 135 10.23 -8.93 -4.19
N LEU A 136 9.63 -7.91 -3.61
CA LEU A 136 10.00 -6.52 -3.84
C LEU A 136 11.23 -6.12 -3.01
N PRO A 137 11.98 -5.07 -3.37
CA PRO A 137 13.13 -4.63 -2.59
C PRO A 137 12.75 -4.29 -1.15
N TYR A 138 13.67 -4.51 -0.21
CA TYR A 138 13.46 -4.27 1.23
C TYR A 138 12.25 -5.02 1.82
N SER A 139 11.97 -6.20 1.29
CA SER A 139 10.91 -7.05 1.81
C SER A 139 11.21 -7.58 3.21
N CYS A 140 10.16 -7.85 3.98
CA CYS A 140 10.24 -8.36 5.34
C CYS A 140 9.47 -9.67 5.48
N GLU A 141 10.05 -10.67 6.20
CA GLU A 141 9.39 -11.93 6.53
C GLU A 141 8.82 -12.70 5.32
N VAL A 142 9.59 -12.74 4.23
CA VAL A 142 9.21 -13.43 2.97
C VAL A 142 9.87 -14.82 2.83
N GLU A 143 10.67 -15.25 3.79
CA GLU A 143 11.38 -16.53 3.81
C GLU A 143 10.44 -17.74 3.86
N ILE A 144 9.20 -17.52 4.24
CA ILE A 144 8.16 -18.55 4.27
C ILE A 144 7.81 -19.10 2.87
N PHE A 145 8.02 -18.31 1.81
CA PHE A 145 7.77 -18.75 0.44
C PHE A 145 8.89 -19.66 -0.06
N PRO A 146 8.58 -20.88 -0.57
CA PRO A 146 9.59 -21.88 -0.90
C PRO A 146 10.49 -21.50 -2.08
N ALA A 147 9.94 -20.81 -3.07
CA ALA A 147 10.69 -20.29 -4.22
C ALA A 147 10.51 -18.79 -4.32
N ARG A 148 11.61 -18.05 -4.44
CA ARG A 148 11.61 -16.59 -4.47
C ARG A 148 12.49 -16.06 -5.59
N GLU A 149 12.01 -15.03 -6.27
CA GLU A 149 12.77 -14.22 -7.22
C GLU A 149 12.60 -12.75 -6.82
N SER A 150 13.72 -12.03 -6.67
CA SER A 150 13.67 -10.59 -6.40
C SER A 150 13.41 -9.83 -7.69
N ILE A 151 12.48 -8.89 -7.65
CA ILE A 151 12.15 -8.01 -8.76
C ILE A 151 12.36 -6.54 -8.36
N PRO A 152 12.51 -5.62 -9.32
CA PRO A 152 12.58 -4.18 -9.04
C PRO A 152 11.34 -3.64 -8.32
N PHE A 153 11.42 -2.39 -7.82
CA PHE A 153 10.24 -1.72 -7.29
C PHE A 153 9.10 -1.71 -8.30
N ILE A 154 7.89 -2.03 -7.84
CA ILE A 154 6.65 -1.75 -8.56
C ILE A 154 6.21 -0.36 -8.15
N THR A 155 6.17 0.55 -9.09
CA THR A 155 5.89 1.96 -8.85
C THR A 155 4.83 2.48 -9.79
N ARG A 156 4.14 3.52 -9.36
CA ARG A 156 3.22 4.27 -10.21
C ARG A 156 3.88 5.61 -10.58
N CYS A 157 3.56 6.12 -11.77
CA CYS A 157 4.07 7.41 -12.23
C CYS A 157 2.94 8.18 -12.91
N SER A 158 2.85 9.47 -12.63
CA SER A 158 1.97 10.36 -13.38
C SER A 158 2.49 10.53 -14.81
N ALA A 159 1.58 10.58 -15.76
CA ALA A 159 1.87 11.01 -17.14
C ALA A 159 1.98 12.54 -17.27
N LEU A 160 1.48 13.28 -16.27
CA LEU A 160 1.50 14.73 -16.24
C LEU A 160 2.85 15.27 -15.75
N ASP A 161 3.25 16.43 -16.24
CA ASP A 161 4.28 17.19 -15.54
C ASP A 161 3.70 17.86 -14.28
N ARG A 162 4.58 18.48 -13.45
CA ARG A 162 4.15 19.08 -12.18
C ARG A 162 3.17 20.22 -12.37
N ARG A 163 3.36 21.05 -13.38
CA ARG A 163 2.50 22.20 -13.65
C ARG A 163 1.11 21.71 -14.09
N GLU A 164 1.05 20.78 -15.02
CA GLU A 164 -0.21 20.17 -15.47
C GLU A 164 -0.97 19.51 -14.32
N ALA A 165 -0.27 18.77 -13.47
CA ALA A 165 -0.87 18.15 -12.28
C ALA A 165 -1.45 19.21 -11.32
N ARG A 166 -0.75 20.32 -11.09
CA ARG A 166 -1.24 21.43 -10.27
C ARG A 166 -2.44 22.12 -10.87
N GLU A 167 -2.40 22.41 -12.16
CA GLU A 167 -3.53 23.03 -12.91
C GLU A 167 -4.78 22.14 -12.81
N ARG A 168 -4.63 20.83 -13.00
CA ARG A 168 -5.72 19.85 -12.89
C ARG A 168 -6.44 19.91 -11.53
N PHE A 169 -5.72 20.12 -10.44
CA PHE A 169 -6.29 20.16 -9.08
C PHE A 169 -6.54 21.57 -8.56
N GLY A 170 -6.26 22.61 -9.33
CA GLY A 170 -6.40 24.00 -8.89
C GLY A 170 -5.42 24.39 -7.76
N ILE A 171 -4.22 23.78 -7.76
CA ILE A 171 -3.14 24.08 -6.82
C ILE A 171 -2.33 25.26 -7.38
N PRO A 172 -2.08 26.32 -6.58
CA PRO A 172 -1.31 27.47 -7.08
C PRO A 172 0.12 27.07 -7.46
N ASN A 173 0.56 27.44 -8.66
CA ASN A 173 1.88 27.03 -9.18
C ASN A 173 3.07 27.54 -8.35
N LEU A 174 2.93 28.69 -7.70
CA LEU A 174 3.99 29.28 -6.87
C LEU A 174 3.93 28.87 -5.40
N ALA A 175 2.88 28.13 -4.99
CA ALA A 175 2.78 27.66 -3.62
C ALA A 175 3.68 26.45 -3.36
N THR A 176 4.20 26.35 -2.14
CA THR A 176 4.83 25.13 -1.64
C THR A 176 3.73 24.13 -1.27
N ALA A 177 3.47 23.15 -2.13
CA ALA A 177 2.38 22.20 -2.02
C ALA A 177 2.77 21.01 -1.13
N VAL A 178 2.00 20.76 -0.07
CA VAL A 178 2.21 19.68 0.91
C VAL A 178 1.03 18.71 0.83
N LEU A 179 1.28 17.48 0.36
CA LEU A 179 0.25 16.43 0.31
C LEU A 179 0.20 15.67 1.64
N LEU A 180 -0.94 15.72 2.31
CA LEU A 180 -1.26 14.94 3.51
C LEU A 180 -1.84 13.60 3.08
N SER A 181 -1.07 12.52 3.16
CA SER A 181 -1.42 11.20 2.62
C SER A 181 -1.47 10.13 3.70
N PHE A 182 -2.64 9.90 4.27
CA PHE A 182 -2.85 8.91 5.34
C PHE A 182 -3.79 7.76 4.94
N GLY A 183 -3.95 7.51 3.63
CA GLY A 183 -4.81 6.46 3.10
C GLY A 183 -6.30 6.70 3.36
N GLY A 184 -7.12 5.68 3.14
CA GLY A 184 -8.59 5.79 3.24
C GLY A 184 -9.12 6.07 4.64
N HIS A 185 -8.35 5.79 5.71
CA HIS A 185 -8.76 6.09 7.09
C HIS A 185 -8.51 7.54 7.51
N GLY A 186 -7.67 8.28 6.77
CA GLY A 186 -7.30 9.65 7.10
C GLY A 186 -6.56 9.80 8.43
N LEU A 187 -6.46 11.03 8.91
CA LEU A 187 -5.90 11.40 10.21
C LEU A 187 -6.92 12.23 10.97
N LYS A 188 -7.83 11.57 11.69
CA LYS A 188 -8.99 12.20 12.35
C LYS A 188 -8.60 13.23 13.43
N ARG A 189 -7.43 13.05 14.05
CA ARG A 189 -6.94 13.88 15.16
C ARG A 189 -6.11 15.08 14.72
N LEU A 190 -5.86 15.27 13.42
CA LEU A 190 -5.06 16.37 12.91
C LEU A 190 -5.74 17.74 13.18
N HIS A 191 -5.03 18.67 13.80
CA HIS A 191 -5.50 20.02 14.08
C HIS A 191 -5.51 20.88 12.80
N LEU A 192 -6.58 20.78 12.01
CA LEU A 192 -6.74 21.50 10.73
C LEU A 192 -6.68 23.03 10.89
N ASP A 193 -7.22 23.57 11.99
CA ASP A 193 -7.16 25.01 12.33
C ASP A 193 -5.72 25.53 12.42
N ARG A 194 -4.80 24.69 12.89
CA ARG A 194 -3.38 25.03 12.97
C ARG A 194 -2.69 24.96 11.60
N LEU A 195 -3.11 24.03 10.72
CA LEU A 195 -2.64 24.02 9.32
C LEU A 195 -3.04 25.28 8.59
N LEU A 196 -4.27 25.76 8.77
CA LEU A 196 -4.79 26.96 8.13
C LEU A 196 -4.00 28.23 8.53
N ARG A 197 -3.29 28.22 9.66
CA ARG A 197 -2.41 29.34 10.10
C ARG A 197 -1.04 29.32 9.39
N GLN A 198 -0.60 28.22 8.82
CA GLN A 198 0.70 28.06 8.17
C GLN A 198 0.63 28.51 6.70
N LYS A 199 0.44 29.81 6.47
CA LYS A 199 0.17 30.43 5.14
C LYS A 199 1.31 30.30 4.13
N GLU A 200 2.50 29.90 4.54
CA GLU A 200 3.63 29.64 3.66
C GLU A 200 3.53 28.32 2.88
N PHE A 201 2.59 27.43 3.29
CA PHE A 201 2.32 26.15 2.64
C PHE A 201 0.88 26.07 2.12
N PHE A 202 0.70 25.33 1.06
CA PHE A 202 -0.59 24.93 0.53
C PHE A 202 -0.80 23.45 0.78
N PHE A 203 -1.71 23.10 1.68
CA PHE A 203 -1.98 21.73 2.07
C PHE A 203 -3.03 21.08 1.18
N ILE A 204 -2.80 19.82 0.85
CA ILE A 204 -3.69 19.00 0.03
C ILE A 204 -3.96 17.71 0.79
N GLY A 205 -5.21 17.32 0.87
CA GLY A 205 -5.62 16.03 1.44
C GLY A 205 -6.69 15.38 0.59
N THR A 206 -7.08 14.17 0.97
CA THR A 206 -8.23 13.48 0.39
C THR A 206 -9.24 13.15 1.47
N GLY A 207 -10.52 13.11 1.12
CA GLY A 207 -11.63 12.88 2.04
C GLY A 207 -12.92 12.52 1.32
N ASP A 208 -14.05 12.58 2.03
CA ASP A 208 -15.33 12.17 1.48
C ASP A 208 -15.96 13.22 0.55
N ALA A 209 -15.59 14.49 0.73
CA ALA A 209 -16.15 15.60 -0.05
C ALA A 209 -15.08 16.64 -0.39
N LEU A 210 -15.33 17.39 -1.45
CA LEU A 210 -14.53 18.55 -1.79
C LEU A 210 -14.69 19.64 -0.72
N TRP A 211 -13.55 20.07 -0.17
CA TRP A 211 -13.48 21.23 0.71
C TRP A 211 -12.25 22.08 0.40
N LYS A 212 -12.45 23.38 0.27
CA LYS A 212 -11.37 24.33 -0.02
C LYS A 212 -11.50 25.53 0.91
N GLU A 213 -10.45 25.81 1.64
CA GLU A 213 -10.36 26.96 2.52
C GLU A 213 -8.94 27.50 2.56
N SER A 214 -8.76 28.78 2.17
CA SER A 214 -7.48 29.48 2.23
C SER A 214 -6.33 28.68 1.61
N ASN A 215 -5.52 28.03 2.41
CA ASN A 215 -4.34 27.25 2.02
C ASN A 215 -4.53 25.74 2.23
N LEU A 216 -5.77 25.25 2.25
CA LEU A 216 -6.11 23.82 2.38
C LEU A 216 -7.13 23.42 1.33
N LEU A 217 -6.86 22.31 0.65
CA LEU A 217 -7.70 21.67 -0.35
C LEU A 217 -7.88 20.21 0.01
N ILE A 218 -9.12 19.78 0.27
CA ILE A 218 -9.48 18.37 0.42
C ILE A 218 -10.22 17.93 -0.84
N LEU A 219 -9.73 16.89 -1.48
CA LEU A 219 -10.30 16.32 -2.70
C LEU A 219 -11.08 15.04 -2.39
N PRO A 220 -12.20 14.77 -3.07
CA PRO A 220 -12.94 13.52 -2.90
C PRO A 220 -12.10 12.30 -3.30
N ASN A 221 -12.11 11.24 -2.48
CA ASN A 221 -11.29 10.04 -2.68
C ASN A 221 -11.45 9.36 -4.06
N ALA A 222 -12.62 9.44 -4.67
CA ALA A 222 -12.99 8.67 -5.86
C ALA A 222 -12.78 9.40 -7.22
N GLN A 223 -12.27 10.63 -7.24
CA GLN A 223 -12.36 11.48 -8.45
C GLN A 223 -11.03 11.79 -9.12
N HIS A 224 -9.91 11.22 -8.68
CA HIS A 224 -8.61 11.62 -9.24
C HIS A 224 -7.56 10.52 -9.11
N SER A 225 -6.58 10.57 -10.02
CA SER A 225 -5.39 9.75 -9.94
C SER A 225 -4.52 10.20 -8.77
N TYR A 226 -4.33 9.33 -7.79
CA TYR A 226 -3.48 9.60 -6.63
C TYR A 226 -2.03 9.93 -7.03
N VAL A 227 -1.51 9.28 -8.09
CA VAL A 227 -0.14 9.54 -8.56
C VAL A 227 0.04 10.94 -9.12
N ASP A 228 -1.04 11.56 -9.63
CA ASP A 228 -1.02 12.95 -10.09
C ASP A 228 -0.96 13.92 -8.90
N LEU A 229 -1.59 13.57 -7.76
CA LEU A 229 -1.43 14.34 -6.51
C LEU A 229 0.00 14.27 -5.98
N VAL A 230 0.61 13.09 -6.01
CA VAL A 230 2.03 12.92 -5.67
C VAL A 230 2.89 13.79 -6.58
N ARG A 231 2.60 13.85 -7.88
CA ARG A 231 3.33 14.68 -8.86
C ARG A 231 3.18 16.18 -8.61
N ALA A 232 2.02 16.61 -8.16
CA ALA A 232 1.72 18.01 -7.88
C ALA A 232 2.42 18.54 -6.61
N ALA A 233 2.78 17.66 -5.67
CA ALA A 233 3.34 18.01 -4.37
C ALA A 233 4.84 18.35 -4.43
N ASP A 234 5.29 19.24 -3.52
CA ASP A 234 6.70 19.49 -3.22
C ASP A 234 7.20 18.62 -2.07
N VAL A 235 6.30 18.24 -1.15
CA VAL A 235 6.54 17.35 -0.03
C VAL A 235 5.28 16.53 0.22
N ILE A 236 5.48 15.28 0.63
CA ILE A 236 4.40 14.43 1.13
C ILE A 236 4.57 14.24 2.63
N VAL A 237 3.48 14.27 3.38
CA VAL A 237 3.41 13.92 4.81
C VAL A 237 2.59 12.66 4.94
N SER A 238 3.19 11.59 5.47
CA SER A 238 2.52 10.28 5.54
C SER A 238 3.08 9.39 6.66
N LYS A 239 2.36 8.32 6.98
CA LYS A 239 3.01 7.12 7.53
C LYS A 239 3.66 6.35 6.38
N PRO A 240 4.83 5.74 6.57
CA PRO A 240 5.41 4.93 5.51
C PRO A 240 4.58 3.67 5.30
N GLY A 241 4.22 3.42 4.05
CA GLY A 241 3.68 2.21 3.51
C GLY A 241 4.41 1.92 2.21
N TYR A 242 4.48 0.66 1.77
CA TYR A 242 5.31 0.32 0.62
C TYR A 242 4.92 1.13 -0.63
N GLY A 243 3.62 1.25 -0.92
CA GLY A 243 3.13 1.97 -2.10
C GLY A 243 3.57 3.44 -2.13
N ILE A 244 3.41 4.18 -1.01
CA ILE A 244 3.82 5.60 -0.98
C ILE A 244 5.34 5.73 -1.02
N VAL A 245 6.09 4.83 -0.38
CA VAL A 245 7.56 4.82 -0.44
C VAL A 245 8.04 4.61 -1.88
N ALA A 246 7.46 3.63 -2.59
CA ALA A 246 7.77 3.37 -3.99
C ALA A 246 7.41 4.56 -4.91
N ASP A 247 6.26 5.20 -4.70
CA ASP A 247 5.81 6.34 -5.49
C ASP A 247 6.69 7.59 -5.27
N VAL A 248 7.11 7.89 -4.03
CA VAL A 248 8.02 9.02 -3.74
C VAL A 248 9.40 8.80 -4.32
N ILE A 249 9.93 7.57 -4.29
CA ILE A 249 11.19 7.21 -4.93
C ILE A 249 11.10 7.44 -6.45
N ARG A 250 10.04 6.95 -7.08
CA ARG A 250 9.84 7.05 -8.53
C ARG A 250 9.68 8.49 -9.00
N GLN A 251 8.92 9.30 -8.26
CA GLN A 251 8.62 10.68 -8.64
C GLN A 251 9.57 11.71 -8.02
N GLN A 252 10.49 11.26 -7.17
CA GLN A 252 11.49 12.07 -6.48
C GLN A 252 10.87 13.22 -5.67
N VAL A 253 9.79 12.91 -4.93
CA VAL A 253 9.12 13.85 -4.03
C VAL A 253 9.53 13.57 -2.59
N PRO A 254 10.07 14.55 -1.84
CA PRO A 254 10.47 14.37 -0.44
C PRO A 254 9.34 13.88 0.45
N LEU A 255 9.67 13.01 1.42
CA LEU A 255 8.71 12.45 2.37
C LEU A 255 9.02 12.88 3.80
N LEU A 256 8.08 13.56 4.45
CA LEU A 256 8.04 13.72 5.90
C LEU A 256 7.21 12.56 6.47
N TYR A 257 7.86 11.64 7.20
CA TYR A 257 7.19 10.42 7.66
C TYR A 257 7.12 10.32 9.18
N THR A 258 6.08 9.67 9.67
CA THR A 258 5.91 9.35 11.10
C THR A 258 5.98 7.85 11.35
N ASP A 259 6.02 7.43 12.61
CA ASP A 259 6.05 6.02 12.95
C ASP A 259 4.70 5.30 12.67
N ARG A 260 4.76 3.96 12.71
CA ARG A 260 3.59 3.06 12.56
C ARG A 260 3.39 2.17 13.80
N GLY A 261 4.04 2.50 14.93
CA GLY A 261 4.08 1.61 16.09
C GLY A 261 4.79 0.29 15.77
N ASP A 262 4.39 -0.79 16.43
CA ASP A 262 5.03 -2.12 16.35
C ASP A 262 4.70 -2.90 15.07
N PHE A 263 4.66 -2.22 13.91
CA PHE A 263 4.41 -2.87 12.64
C PHE A 263 5.71 -3.45 12.07
N ALA A 264 5.82 -4.76 11.92
CA ALA A 264 7.06 -5.46 11.56
C ALA A 264 7.72 -4.98 10.26
N GLU A 265 6.94 -4.49 9.30
CA GLU A 265 7.43 -3.90 8.05
C GLU A 265 8.11 -2.54 8.25
N TYR A 266 7.79 -1.80 9.31
CA TYR A 266 8.21 -0.41 9.49
C TYR A 266 9.74 -0.20 9.41
N PRO A 267 10.60 -0.99 10.08
CA PRO A 267 12.05 -0.81 9.99
C PRO A 267 12.60 -0.96 8.56
N TYR A 268 12.01 -1.86 7.76
CA TYR A 268 12.41 -2.07 6.36
C TYR A 268 12.01 -0.88 5.48
N LEU A 269 10.84 -0.29 5.72
CA LEU A 269 10.41 0.92 5.02
C LEU A 269 11.27 2.14 5.39
N VAL A 270 11.64 2.31 6.66
CA VAL A 270 12.57 3.36 7.10
C VAL A 270 13.93 3.18 6.42
N LYS A 271 14.46 1.95 6.40
CA LYS A 271 15.71 1.64 5.69
C LYS A 271 15.63 1.97 4.20
N THR A 272 14.48 1.67 3.56
CA THR A 272 14.24 2.03 2.16
C THR A 272 14.33 3.54 1.95
N LEU A 273 13.71 4.32 2.84
CA LEU A 273 13.72 5.78 2.77
C LEU A 273 15.14 6.34 2.98
N GLU A 274 15.89 5.81 3.93
CA GLU A 274 17.29 6.20 4.19
C GLU A 274 18.19 5.96 2.98
N ASP A 275 18.03 4.80 2.34
CA ASP A 275 18.89 4.39 1.23
C ASP A 275 18.47 5.02 -0.11
N CYS A 276 17.17 5.28 -0.33
CA CYS A 276 16.64 5.55 -1.66
C CYS A 276 15.91 6.89 -1.80
N ALA A 277 15.69 7.66 -0.73
CA ALA A 277 14.85 8.85 -0.80
C ALA A 277 15.37 10.04 0.01
N THR A 278 14.88 11.22 -0.30
CA THR A 278 14.97 12.38 0.57
C THR A 278 13.80 12.34 1.56
N ALA A 279 14.08 11.97 2.80
CA ALA A 279 13.03 11.83 3.81
C ALA A 279 13.48 12.38 5.18
N GLU A 280 12.52 12.71 6.02
CA GLU A 280 12.72 13.16 7.40
C GLU A 280 11.61 12.59 8.30
N PHE A 281 11.98 12.24 9.53
CA PHE A 281 11.03 11.75 10.54
C PHE A 281 10.37 12.92 11.27
N ILE A 282 9.07 12.76 11.59
CA ILE A 282 8.30 13.63 12.49
C ILE A 282 7.61 12.79 13.56
N ALA A 283 7.71 13.20 14.82
CA ALA A 283 6.98 12.56 15.91
C ALA A 283 5.45 12.69 15.72
N GLN A 284 4.69 11.67 16.15
CA GLN A 284 3.22 11.68 15.99
C GLN A 284 2.57 12.89 16.68
N ASP A 285 3.05 13.29 17.85
CA ASP A 285 2.50 14.45 18.58
C ASP A 285 2.66 15.76 17.80
N ASP A 286 3.82 15.97 17.16
CA ASP A 286 4.05 17.13 16.31
C ASP A 286 3.20 17.08 15.04
N LEU A 287 3.04 15.90 14.46
CA LEU A 287 2.17 15.70 13.29
C LEU A 287 0.71 16.01 13.65
N ILE A 288 0.16 15.39 14.70
CA ILE A 288 -1.21 15.60 15.15
C ILE A 288 -1.44 17.05 15.55
N GLY A 289 -0.48 17.63 16.27
CA GLY A 289 -0.46 19.04 16.67
C GLY A 289 -0.29 20.02 15.52
N ALA A 290 -0.11 19.51 14.28
CA ALA A 290 0.19 20.29 13.07
C ALA A 290 1.43 21.21 13.20
N ASN A 291 2.44 20.79 13.95
CA ASN A 291 3.72 21.51 14.11
C ASN A 291 4.67 21.21 12.92
N LEU A 292 4.18 21.35 11.69
CA LEU A 292 4.86 20.87 10.47
C LEU A 292 5.97 21.81 9.98
N THR A 293 5.79 23.12 10.17
CA THR A 293 6.67 24.17 9.59
C THR A 293 8.17 23.92 9.76
N PRO A 294 8.70 23.60 10.97
CA PRO A 294 10.15 23.40 11.14
C PRO A 294 10.68 22.23 10.33
N TYR A 295 9.93 21.12 10.29
CA TYR A 295 10.28 19.90 9.56
C TYR A 295 10.23 20.12 8.04
N LEU A 296 9.16 20.74 7.55
CA LEU A 296 9.00 21.05 6.12
C LEU A 296 10.13 21.97 5.62
N LYS A 297 10.49 23.01 6.38
CA LYS A 297 11.61 23.91 6.02
C LYS A 297 12.93 23.15 5.93
N ARG A 298 13.27 22.33 6.93
CA ARG A 298 14.49 21.51 6.89
C ARG A 298 14.50 20.55 5.70
N LEU A 299 13.41 19.83 5.48
CA LEU A 299 13.30 18.84 4.41
C LEU A 299 13.41 19.50 3.01
N LEU A 300 12.79 20.66 2.82
CA LEU A 300 12.83 21.40 1.56
C LEU A 300 14.22 21.96 1.24
N THR A 301 14.98 22.38 2.25
CA THR A 301 16.33 22.95 2.09
C THR A 301 17.44 21.89 2.12
N ARG A 302 17.12 20.67 2.57
CA ARG A 302 18.07 19.55 2.63
C ARG A 302 18.59 19.18 1.23
N LYS A 303 19.87 18.79 1.16
CA LYS A 303 20.44 18.21 -0.07
C LYS A 303 19.62 16.98 -0.47
N LYS A 304 19.13 16.99 -1.70
CA LYS A 304 18.31 15.89 -2.22
C LYS A 304 19.14 14.63 -2.39
N HIS A 305 18.56 13.48 -1.99
CA HIS A 305 19.14 12.14 -2.11
C HIS A 305 18.20 11.26 -2.93
N TRP A 306 18.56 11.02 -4.19
CA TRP A 306 17.80 10.21 -5.13
C TRP A 306 18.77 9.31 -5.91
N PRO A 307 19.25 8.19 -5.34
CA PRO A 307 20.08 7.24 -6.08
C PRO A 307 19.27 6.61 -7.21
N ALA A 308 19.97 6.13 -8.23
CA ALA A 308 19.35 5.38 -9.30
C ALA A 308 18.91 4.01 -8.79
N VAL A 309 17.61 3.76 -8.78
CA VAL A 309 17.02 2.46 -8.42
C VAL A 309 16.14 1.95 -9.55
N ALA A 310 16.08 0.64 -9.71
CA ALA A 310 15.24 0.02 -10.73
C ALA A 310 13.75 0.07 -10.30
N THR A 311 12.89 0.63 -11.14
CA THR A 311 11.46 0.87 -10.86
C THR A 311 10.51 0.24 -11.89
N HIS A 312 11.00 -0.74 -12.65
CA HIS A 312 10.24 -1.44 -13.70
C HIS A 312 9.74 -2.82 -13.27
N GLY A 313 9.53 -3.02 -11.96
CA GLY A 313 9.11 -4.30 -11.39
C GLY A 313 7.80 -4.85 -11.97
N ALA A 314 6.86 -3.99 -12.35
CA ALA A 314 5.62 -4.42 -12.98
C ALA A 314 5.86 -5.13 -14.34
N SER A 315 6.79 -4.62 -15.16
CA SER A 315 7.14 -5.27 -16.43
C SER A 315 7.80 -6.63 -16.19
N VAL A 316 8.77 -6.70 -15.27
CA VAL A 316 9.42 -7.96 -14.90
C VAL A 316 8.42 -8.98 -14.36
N ALA A 317 7.52 -8.54 -13.46
CA ALA A 317 6.46 -9.40 -12.94
C ALA A 317 5.56 -9.92 -14.07
N SER A 318 5.11 -9.05 -14.98
CA SER A 318 4.26 -9.42 -16.11
C SER A 318 4.89 -10.47 -17.01
N GLU A 319 6.17 -10.30 -17.38
CA GLU A 319 6.92 -11.27 -18.18
C GLU A 319 7.00 -12.61 -17.47
N ARG A 320 7.26 -12.61 -16.16
CA ARG A 320 7.37 -13.82 -15.36
C ARG A 320 6.02 -14.55 -15.23
N LEU A 321 4.92 -13.80 -14.99
CA LEU A 321 3.57 -14.35 -14.96
C LEU A 321 3.19 -15.01 -16.30
N LEU A 322 3.45 -14.34 -17.41
CA LEU A 322 3.17 -14.89 -18.75
C LEU A 322 3.99 -16.15 -19.06
N SER A 323 5.19 -16.28 -18.50
CA SER A 323 6.01 -17.49 -18.67
C SER A 323 5.45 -18.72 -17.95
N LEU A 324 4.65 -18.52 -16.89
CA LEU A 324 4.00 -19.58 -16.12
C LEU A 324 2.64 -20.01 -16.70
N LEU A 325 2.07 -19.21 -17.60
CA LEU A 325 0.82 -19.55 -18.32
C LEU A 325 1.05 -20.45 -19.55
N ARG A 326 2.29 -20.72 -19.89
CA ARG A 326 2.71 -21.61 -21.00
C ARG A 326 2.92 -23.01 -20.48
#